data_22d4ec0f1c32afe2c8c0780096892641
#
_entry.id   22d4ec0f1c32afe2c8c0780096892641
#
_cell.length_a   1.000
_cell.length_b   1.000
_cell.length_c   1.000
_cell.angle_alpha   90.00
_cell.angle_beta   90.00
_cell.angle_gamma   90.00
#
_symmetry.space_group_name_H-M   'P 1'
#
loop_
_entity.id
_entity.type
_entity.pdbx_description
1 polymer ?
#
loop_
_entity_poly.entity_id
_entity_poly.type
_entity_poly.pdbx_seq_one_letter_code
_entity_poly.pdbx_strand_id
1 'polypeptide(L)'
;MFVGEAPGRDEDLQGEPFVGRSGKLLDRLIAEEIGLDRTGYYVANTLKCRPPGNRDPLPEETAACRHWLESQIELVQPKVIVTLGNFATRSLLNTTEGITRLRGRVHPFRDGIVLVPTFHPSAALRGGGAVVADMRADLIRAKRALSP
;
A
#
# COMPACT_ATOMS: atom_id res chain seq x y z
N MET A 1 0.14 -1.82 -8.73
CA MET A 1 -0.97 -1.92 -7.72
C MET A 1 -0.45 -1.46 -6.38
N PHE A 2 -1.26 -0.73 -5.62
CA PHE A 2 -0.93 -0.31 -4.24
C PHE A 2 -1.85 -1.01 -3.26
N VAL A 3 -1.33 -1.44 -2.13
CA VAL A 3 -2.10 -2.14 -1.09
C VAL A 3 -1.83 -1.50 0.26
N GLY A 4 -2.86 -0.93 0.86
CA GLY A 4 -2.84 -0.35 2.19
C GLY A 4 -3.50 -1.22 3.24
N GLU A 5 -3.72 -0.65 4.42
CA GLU A 5 -4.24 -1.36 5.59
C GLU A 5 -5.77 -1.47 5.57
N ALA A 6 -6.46 -0.36 5.70
CA ALA A 6 -7.91 -0.30 5.85
C ALA A 6 -8.45 1.08 5.46
N PRO A 7 -9.76 1.19 5.15
CA PRO A 7 -10.39 2.50 4.96
C PRO A 7 -10.32 3.34 6.24
N GLY A 8 -10.04 4.62 6.09
CA GLY A 8 -10.18 5.61 7.14
C GLY A 8 -11.57 6.26 7.11
N ARG A 9 -11.74 7.36 7.85
CA ARG A 9 -13.02 8.08 7.93
C ARG A 9 -13.52 8.58 6.57
N ASP A 10 -12.65 9.26 5.81
CA ASP A 10 -13.06 9.85 4.53
C ASP A 10 -13.34 8.78 3.49
N GLU A 11 -12.56 7.69 3.49
CA GLU A 11 -12.76 6.53 2.63
C GLU A 11 -14.08 5.83 2.95
N ASP A 12 -14.42 5.69 4.23
CA ASP A 12 -15.69 5.09 4.67
C ASP A 12 -16.89 5.93 4.23
N LEU A 13 -16.77 7.27 4.28
CA LEU A 13 -17.81 8.19 3.84
C LEU A 13 -17.99 8.22 2.31
N GLN A 14 -16.90 8.15 1.55
CA GLN A 14 -16.91 8.32 0.09
C GLN A 14 -16.97 6.99 -0.68
N GLY A 15 -16.66 5.86 -0.03
CA GLY A 15 -16.64 4.55 -0.66
C GLY A 15 -15.46 4.31 -1.59
N GLU A 16 -14.41 5.12 -1.50
CA GLU A 16 -13.20 5.01 -2.32
C GLU A 16 -11.95 4.94 -1.44
N PRO A 17 -10.92 4.14 -1.83
CA PRO A 17 -9.67 4.05 -1.07
C PRO A 17 -8.80 5.30 -1.27
N PHE A 18 -8.10 5.71 -0.22
CA PHE A 18 -7.10 6.78 -0.23
C PHE A 18 -7.61 8.12 -0.79
N VAL A 19 -8.71 8.63 -0.24
CA VAL A 19 -9.30 9.93 -0.61
C VAL A 19 -9.06 11.03 0.43
N GLY A 20 -8.59 10.70 1.64
CA GLY A 20 -8.24 11.65 2.69
C GLY A 20 -6.87 12.29 2.50
N ARG A 21 -6.34 12.91 3.56
CA ARG A 21 -5.02 13.58 3.54
C ARG A 21 -3.88 12.62 3.17
N SER A 22 -3.90 11.41 3.71
CA SER A 22 -2.93 10.35 3.36
C SER A 22 -3.00 9.98 1.88
N GLY A 23 -4.22 9.85 1.34
CA GLY A 23 -4.45 9.54 -0.05
C GLY A 23 -3.95 10.63 -1.00
N LYS A 24 -4.19 11.89 -0.66
CA LYS A 24 -3.70 13.05 -1.46
C LYS A 24 -2.18 13.11 -1.49
N LEU A 25 -1.53 12.81 -0.37
CA LEU A 25 -0.07 12.72 -0.33
C LEU A 25 0.44 11.58 -1.23
N LEU A 26 -0.18 10.41 -1.13
CA LEU A 26 0.18 9.26 -1.96
C LEU A 26 0.03 9.56 -3.45
N ASP A 27 -1.10 10.11 -3.86
CA ASP A 27 -1.36 10.49 -5.27
C ASP A 27 -0.29 11.45 -5.80
N ARG A 28 0.07 12.45 -5.00
CA ARG A 28 1.13 13.41 -5.35
C ARG A 28 2.48 12.72 -5.52
N LEU A 29 2.88 11.86 -4.58
CA LEU A 29 4.16 11.16 -4.67
C LEU A 29 4.20 10.20 -5.86
N ILE A 30 3.12 9.51 -6.16
CA ILE A 30 3.03 8.63 -7.33
C ILE A 30 3.16 9.45 -8.62
N ALA A 31 2.47 10.58 -8.72
CA ALA A 31 2.55 11.45 -9.89
C ALA A 31 3.98 11.98 -10.10
N GLU A 32 4.62 12.44 -9.03
CA GLU A 32 5.97 13.01 -9.09
C GLU A 32 7.05 11.96 -9.39
N GLU A 33 6.99 10.76 -8.79
CA GLU A 33 8.06 9.76 -8.89
C GLU A 33 7.82 8.72 -9.98
N ILE A 34 6.57 8.30 -10.20
CA ILE A 34 6.23 7.27 -11.19
C ILE A 34 5.71 7.89 -12.48
N GLY A 35 5.03 9.02 -12.38
CA GLY A 35 4.42 9.70 -13.53
C GLY A 35 3.02 9.20 -13.86
N LEU A 36 2.31 8.62 -12.90
CA LEU A 36 0.94 8.13 -13.05
C LEU A 36 -0.03 9.03 -12.29
N ASP A 37 -1.17 9.31 -12.89
CA ASP A 37 -2.32 9.88 -12.20
C ASP A 37 -3.21 8.77 -11.61
N ARG A 38 -4.27 9.14 -10.91
CA ARG A 38 -5.16 8.20 -10.21
C ARG A 38 -5.80 7.15 -11.12
N THR A 39 -5.95 7.42 -12.41
CA THR A 39 -6.50 6.48 -13.39
C THR A 39 -5.50 5.43 -13.86
N GLY A 40 -4.20 5.67 -13.63
CA GLY A 40 -3.11 4.82 -14.10
C GLY A 40 -2.67 3.70 -13.13
N TYR A 41 -3.29 3.60 -11.95
CA TYR A 41 -2.94 2.55 -10.98
C TYR A 41 -4.15 2.09 -10.17
N TYR A 42 -4.07 0.87 -9.67
CA TYR A 42 -5.10 0.27 -8.82
C TYR A 42 -4.70 0.34 -7.35
N VAL A 43 -5.66 0.67 -6.49
CA VAL A 43 -5.46 0.73 -5.04
C VAL A 43 -6.45 -0.18 -4.33
N ALA A 44 -5.95 -0.95 -3.38
CA ALA A 44 -6.76 -1.80 -2.52
C ALA A 44 -6.27 -1.69 -1.06
N ASN A 45 -7.02 -2.26 -0.15
CA ASN A 45 -6.66 -2.41 1.26
C ASN A 45 -6.74 -3.88 1.68
N THR A 46 -6.02 -4.25 2.73
CA THR A 46 -6.13 -5.59 3.34
C THR A 46 -7.49 -5.78 3.99
N LEU A 47 -8.04 -4.75 4.65
CA LEU A 47 -9.42 -4.72 5.13
C LEU A 47 -10.31 -3.93 4.18
N LYS A 48 -11.56 -4.36 4.03
CA LYS A 48 -12.55 -3.68 3.18
C LYS A 48 -13.47 -2.75 3.95
N CYS A 49 -13.50 -2.85 5.28
CA CYS A 49 -14.30 -2.02 6.18
C CYS A 49 -13.40 -1.28 7.16
N ARG A 50 -13.84 -0.09 7.58
CA ARG A 50 -13.13 0.71 8.57
C ARG A 50 -13.24 0.07 9.96
N PRO A 51 -12.13 -0.23 10.65
CA PRO A 51 -12.19 -0.66 12.05
C PRO A 51 -12.70 0.47 12.96
N PRO A 52 -13.45 0.16 14.03
CA PRO A 52 -13.91 1.16 14.98
C PRO A 52 -12.77 2.01 15.52
N GLY A 53 -12.91 3.34 15.46
CA GLY A 53 -11.89 4.28 15.93
C GLY A 53 -10.55 4.21 15.20
N ASN A 54 -10.51 3.67 13.98
CA ASN A 54 -9.29 3.43 13.21
C ASN A 54 -8.26 2.57 13.96
N ARG A 55 -8.72 1.67 14.85
CA ARG A 55 -7.81 0.74 15.53
C ARG A 55 -7.12 -0.19 14.52
N ASP A 56 -6.06 -0.84 14.97
CA ASP A 56 -5.38 -1.85 14.18
C ASP A 56 -6.33 -3.01 13.81
N PRO A 57 -6.17 -3.58 12.60
CA PRO A 57 -6.92 -4.75 12.18
C PRO A 57 -6.70 -5.95 13.12
N LEU A 58 -7.77 -6.69 13.39
CA LEU A 58 -7.69 -7.96 14.08
C LEU A 58 -7.36 -9.09 13.08
N PRO A 59 -6.68 -10.17 13.51
CA PRO A 59 -6.35 -11.29 12.63
C PRO A 59 -7.57 -11.90 11.93
N GLU A 60 -8.69 -12.05 12.63
CA GLU A 60 -9.95 -12.57 12.08
C GLU A 60 -10.58 -11.63 11.06
N GLU A 61 -10.41 -10.33 11.19
CA GLU A 61 -10.86 -9.34 10.22
C GLU A 61 -10.04 -9.41 8.93
N THR A 62 -8.73 -9.51 9.07
CA THR A 62 -7.82 -9.70 7.94
C THR A 62 -8.13 -11.01 7.20
N ALA A 63 -8.37 -12.09 7.93
CA ALA A 63 -8.73 -13.39 7.35
C ALA A 63 -10.07 -13.32 6.61
N ALA A 64 -11.07 -12.63 7.16
CA ALA A 64 -12.39 -12.47 6.54
C ALA A 64 -12.33 -11.68 5.22
N CYS A 65 -11.42 -10.71 5.11
CA CYS A 65 -11.26 -9.89 3.90
C CYS A 65 -10.26 -10.47 2.89
N ARG A 66 -9.51 -11.51 3.24
CA ARG A 66 -8.40 -12.03 2.44
C ARG A 66 -8.82 -12.43 1.01
N HIS A 67 -9.94 -13.11 0.86
CA HIS A 67 -10.42 -13.57 -0.44
C HIS A 67 -10.70 -12.40 -1.41
N TRP A 68 -11.14 -11.26 -0.90
CA TRP A 68 -11.34 -10.07 -1.73
C TRP A 68 -10.03 -9.53 -2.29
N LEU A 69 -9.01 -9.41 -1.44
CA LEU A 69 -7.68 -8.95 -1.88
C LEU A 69 -7.06 -9.93 -2.87
N GLU A 70 -7.15 -11.23 -2.62
CA GLU A 70 -6.66 -12.26 -3.54
C GLU A 70 -7.32 -12.15 -4.90
N SER A 71 -8.65 -12.04 -4.96
CA SER A 71 -9.39 -11.86 -6.21
C SER A 71 -8.98 -10.57 -6.94
N GLN A 72 -8.74 -9.48 -6.22
CA GLN A 72 -8.28 -8.23 -6.81
C GLN A 72 -6.89 -8.38 -7.44
N ILE A 73 -5.96 -9.07 -6.78
CA ILE A 73 -4.63 -9.33 -7.32
C ILE A 73 -4.72 -10.21 -8.58
N GLU A 74 -5.55 -11.24 -8.56
CA GLU A 74 -5.78 -12.11 -9.72
C GLU A 74 -6.36 -11.38 -10.93
N LEU A 75 -7.34 -10.49 -10.70
CA LEU A 75 -7.97 -9.72 -11.78
C LEU A 75 -7.07 -8.63 -12.33
N VAL A 76 -6.35 -7.92 -11.46
CA VAL A 76 -5.45 -6.82 -11.87
C VAL A 76 -4.18 -7.35 -12.53
N GLN A 77 -3.68 -8.51 -12.12
CA GLN A 77 -2.42 -9.10 -12.58
C GLN A 77 -1.26 -8.09 -12.57
N PRO A 78 -0.95 -7.48 -11.41
CA PRO A 78 0.07 -6.44 -11.35
C PRO A 78 1.47 -7.04 -11.55
N LYS A 79 2.36 -6.31 -12.19
CA LYS A 79 3.80 -6.65 -12.20
C LYS A 79 4.44 -6.30 -10.86
N VAL A 80 4.02 -5.21 -10.27
CA VAL A 80 4.56 -4.69 -9.00
C VAL A 80 3.41 -4.36 -8.06
N ILE A 81 3.52 -4.83 -6.82
CA ILE A 81 2.67 -4.40 -5.70
C ILE A 81 3.52 -3.54 -4.78
N VAL A 82 3.07 -2.31 -4.52
CA VAL A 82 3.63 -1.46 -3.47
C VAL A 82 2.76 -1.60 -2.23
N THR A 83 3.34 -2.10 -1.14
CA THR A 83 2.63 -2.22 0.14
C THR A 83 2.91 -1.01 1.02
N LEU A 84 1.85 -0.48 1.62
CA LEU A 84 1.85 0.77 2.38
C LEU A 84 1.71 0.47 3.88
N GLY A 85 2.85 0.45 4.57
CA GLY A 85 2.93 0.24 6.02
C GLY A 85 3.06 -1.21 6.46
N ASN A 86 3.10 -1.41 7.78
CA ASN A 86 3.35 -2.70 8.41
C ASN A 86 2.29 -3.76 8.07
N PHE A 87 1.00 -3.42 8.22
CA PHE A 87 -0.08 -4.40 8.08
C PHE A 87 -0.14 -4.99 6.68
N ALA A 88 -0.16 -4.15 5.65
CA ALA A 88 -0.19 -4.62 4.27
C ALA A 88 1.05 -5.46 3.93
N THR A 89 2.22 -4.99 4.34
CA THR A 89 3.50 -5.67 4.07
C THR A 89 3.57 -7.02 4.76
N ARG A 90 3.27 -7.08 6.05
CA ARG A 90 3.29 -8.33 6.83
C ARG A 90 2.26 -9.33 6.32
N SER A 91 1.08 -8.86 5.97
CA SER A 91 0.00 -9.71 5.44
C SER A 91 0.40 -10.38 4.13
N LEU A 92 0.97 -9.64 3.18
CA LEU A 92 1.31 -10.19 1.87
C LEU A 92 2.62 -10.98 1.88
N LEU A 93 3.63 -10.56 2.65
CA LEU A 93 4.90 -11.28 2.78
C LEU A 93 4.87 -12.41 3.81
N ASN A 94 3.79 -12.53 4.57
CA ASN A 94 3.65 -13.52 5.65
C ASN A 94 4.85 -13.47 6.61
N THR A 95 5.12 -12.30 7.16
CA THR A 95 6.25 -12.02 8.05
C THR A 95 5.82 -11.20 9.26
N THR A 96 6.59 -11.24 10.34
CA THR A 96 6.43 -10.39 11.52
C THR A 96 7.43 -9.22 11.55
N GLU A 97 8.33 -9.13 10.56
CA GLU A 97 9.31 -8.04 10.48
C GLU A 97 8.64 -6.68 10.28
N GLY A 98 9.29 -5.63 10.77
CA GLY A 98 8.80 -4.26 10.64
C GLY A 98 9.13 -3.62 9.29
N ILE A 99 8.33 -2.61 8.93
CA ILE A 99 8.47 -1.89 7.65
C ILE A 99 9.86 -1.25 7.50
N THR A 100 10.48 -0.78 8.57
CA THR A 100 11.83 -0.18 8.53
C THR A 100 12.89 -1.16 8.04
N ARG A 101 12.72 -2.45 8.28
CA ARG A 101 13.62 -3.50 7.81
C ARG A 101 13.25 -4.02 6.42
N LEU A 102 11.96 -4.04 6.09
CA LEU A 102 11.45 -4.61 4.86
C LEU A 102 11.52 -3.64 3.68
N ARG A 103 11.38 -2.32 3.93
CA ARG A 103 11.46 -1.31 2.88
C ARG A 103 12.89 -1.21 2.28
N GLY A 104 13.01 -0.50 1.20
CA GLY A 104 14.31 -0.25 0.56
C GLY A 104 14.80 -1.39 -0.33
N ARG A 105 13.99 -2.40 -0.59
CA ARG A 105 14.33 -3.53 -1.46
C ARG A 105 13.10 -4.08 -2.18
N VAL A 106 13.33 -4.87 -3.21
CA VAL A 106 12.30 -5.60 -3.95
C VAL A 106 12.25 -7.02 -3.39
N HIS A 107 11.05 -7.49 -3.09
CA HIS A 107 10.80 -8.85 -2.61
C HIS A 107 10.09 -9.68 -3.69
N PRO A 108 10.54 -10.91 -3.96
CA PRO A 108 9.73 -11.83 -4.74
C PRO A 108 8.39 -12.09 -4.03
N PHE A 109 7.31 -12.18 -4.80
CA PHE A 109 6.00 -12.51 -4.26
C PHE A 109 5.49 -13.83 -4.83
N ARG A 110 4.73 -13.80 -5.94
CA ARG A 110 4.26 -14.99 -6.63
C ARG A 110 4.00 -14.69 -8.11
N ASP A 111 4.00 -15.69 -8.94
CA ASP A 111 3.63 -15.59 -10.37
C ASP A 111 4.38 -14.48 -11.13
N GLY A 112 5.65 -14.24 -10.75
CA GLY A 112 6.46 -13.17 -11.33
C GLY A 112 6.15 -11.78 -10.81
N ILE A 113 5.19 -11.63 -9.88
CA ILE A 113 4.90 -10.38 -9.20
C ILE A 113 6.00 -10.09 -8.18
N VAL A 114 6.45 -8.85 -8.12
CA VAL A 114 7.37 -8.38 -7.07
C VAL A 114 6.66 -7.39 -6.16
N LEU A 115 7.12 -7.34 -4.92
CA LEU A 115 6.56 -6.50 -3.88
C LEU A 115 7.59 -5.50 -3.40
N VAL A 116 7.19 -4.22 -3.33
CA VAL A 116 8.04 -3.11 -2.86
C VAL A 116 7.37 -2.47 -1.65
N PRO A 117 7.87 -2.76 -0.43
CA PRO A 117 7.33 -2.14 0.77
C PRO A 117 7.75 -0.68 0.91
N THR A 118 6.83 0.15 1.41
CA THR A 118 7.13 1.52 1.85
C THR A 118 6.33 1.90 3.08
N PHE A 119 6.59 3.05 3.65
CA PHE A 119 5.81 3.57 4.77
C PHE A 119 4.36 3.85 4.35
N HIS A 120 3.44 3.74 5.31
CA HIS A 120 2.09 4.25 5.11
C HIS A 120 2.13 5.78 4.99
N PRO A 121 1.35 6.40 4.08
CA PRO A 121 1.36 7.86 3.93
C PRO A 121 1.06 8.64 5.22
N SER A 122 0.28 8.06 6.13
CA SER A 122 0.03 8.66 7.45
C SER A 122 1.29 8.81 8.29
N ALA A 123 2.28 7.93 8.13
CA ALA A 123 3.57 8.06 8.80
C ALA A 123 4.34 9.29 8.29
N ALA A 124 4.25 9.60 7.01
CA ALA A 124 4.85 10.79 6.43
C ALA A 124 4.19 12.08 6.91
N LEU A 125 2.89 12.07 7.12
CA LEU A 125 2.16 13.21 7.71
C LEU A 125 2.59 13.50 9.15
N ARG A 126 3.04 12.49 9.90
CA ARG A 126 3.57 12.63 11.27
C ARG A 126 5.07 12.83 11.30
N GLY A 127 5.83 12.10 10.49
CA GLY A 127 7.29 12.03 10.52
C GLY A 127 8.02 13.01 9.62
N GLY A 128 7.30 13.73 8.76
CA GLY A 128 7.86 14.79 7.94
C GLY A 128 8.78 14.35 6.81
N GLY A 129 9.72 15.22 6.46
CA GLY A 129 10.52 15.13 5.23
C GLY A 129 11.38 13.88 5.09
N ALA A 130 11.91 13.33 6.17
CA ALA A 130 12.73 12.11 6.11
C ALA A 130 11.90 10.89 5.66
N VAL A 131 10.69 10.75 6.19
CA VAL A 131 9.78 9.67 5.80
C VAL A 131 9.32 9.84 4.35
N VAL A 132 9.03 11.07 3.94
CA VAL A 132 8.68 11.38 2.53
C VAL A 132 9.84 11.01 1.60
N ALA A 133 11.07 11.35 1.95
CA ALA A 133 12.25 11.01 1.15
C ALA A 133 12.41 9.49 0.98
N ASP A 134 12.19 8.74 2.04
CA ASP A 134 12.20 7.28 2.02
C ASP A 134 11.09 6.72 1.11
N MET A 135 9.88 7.25 1.20
CA MET A 135 8.78 6.85 0.32
C MET A 135 9.09 7.13 -1.15
N ARG A 136 9.68 8.28 -1.46
CA ARG A 136 10.10 8.62 -2.82
C ARG A 136 11.12 7.60 -3.35
N ALA A 137 12.12 7.26 -2.56
CA ALA A 137 13.12 6.26 -2.93
C ALA A 137 12.49 4.89 -3.22
N ASP A 138 11.50 4.48 -2.42
CA ASP A 138 10.79 3.22 -2.62
C ASP A 138 9.90 3.25 -3.88
N LEU A 139 9.23 4.37 -4.16
CA LEU A 139 8.44 4.54 -5.39
C LEU A 139 9.32 4.52 -6.66
N ILE A 140 10.50 5.13 -6.61
CA ILE A 140 11.48 5.06 -7.70
C ILE A 140 11.91 3.60 -7.91
N ARG A 141 12.11 2.84 -6.84
CA ARG A 141 12.43 1.42 -6.91
C ARG A 141 11.31 0.61 -7.55
N ALA A 142 10.05 0.90 -7.18
CA ALA A 142 8.88 0.30 -7.80
C ALA A 142 8.80 0.61 -9.30
N LYS A 143 9.05 1.87 -9.68
CA LYS A 143 9.10 2.27 -11.09
C LYS A 143 10.16 1.48 -11.89
N ARG A 144 11.34 1.32 -11.32
CA ARG A 144 12.40 0.51 -11.95
C ARG A 144 12.02 -0.95 -12.12
N ALA A 145 11.28 -1.50 -11.16
CA ALA A 145 10.79 -2.88 -11.22
C ALA A 145 9.67 -3.08 -12.25
N LEU A 146 9.01 -2.01 -12.71
CA LEU A 146 8.03 -2.06 -13.81
C LEU A 146 8.71 -2.10 -15.18
N SER A 147 9.91 -1.56 -15.30
CA SER A 147 10.65 -1.53 -16.54
C SER A 147 11.24 -2.91 -16.85
N PRO A 148 11.23 -3.33 -18.11
CA PRO A 148 11.83 -4.61 -18.51
C PRO A 148 13.35 -4.60 -18.34
#